data_509c08bbef8c13ce79bc6894aeb16f4c
#
_entry.id   509c08bbef8c13ce79bc6894aeb16f4c
#
_cell.length_a   1.000
_cell.length_b   1.000
_cell.length_c   1.000
_cell.angle_alpha   90.00
_cell.angle_beta   90.00
_cell.angle_gamma   90.00
#
_symmetry.space_group_name_H-M   'P 1'
#
loop_
_entity.id
_entity.type
_entity.pdbx_description
1 polymer ?
#
loop_
_entity_poly.entity_id
_entity_poly.type
_entity_poly.pdbx_seq_one_letter_code
_entity_poly.pdbx_strand_id
1 'polypeptide(L)'
;MNYRLRNNYSKEPDKAIIDILQDRGVKNVEAFVNPTKENENNPYDLDNIKEAAEKLLYHLQQNNYICILTDADNDGFCSAAIMWNYIKTIYPDSNTILSFIHYNKLTSLNKKEVFDDTT
;
A
#
# COMPACT_ATOMS: atom_id res chain seq x y z
N MET A 1 30.41 -9.13 -13.53
CA MET A 1 29.69 -8.80 -12.29
C MET A 1 29.88 -9.97 -11.36
N ASN A 2 30.55 -9.82 -10.20
CA ASN A 2 30.79 -10.92 -9.26
C ASN A 2 29.68 -10.92 -8.22
N TYR A 3 28.83 -11.94 -8.21
CA TYR A 3 27.82 -12.14 -7.19
C TYR A 3 28.42 -12.96 -6.03
N ARG A 4 28.24 -12.48 -4.82
CA ARG A 4 28.60 -13.21 -3.60
C ARG A 4 27.31 -13.55 -2.88
N LEU A 5 27.08 -14.85 -2.61
CA LEU A 5 26.01 -15.26 -1.71
C LEU A 5 26.28 -14.71 -0.30
N ARG A 6 25.27 -14.19 0.33
CA ARG A 6 25.35 -13.65 1.70
C ARG A 6 25.63 -14.75 2.70
N ASN A 7 24.97 -15.89 2.51
CA ASN A 7 25.12 -17.10 3.34
C ASN A 7 25.12 -18.36 2.49
N ASN A 8 25.53 -19.48 3.08
CA ASN A 8 25.41 -20.80 2.49
C ASN A 8 24.00 -21.35 2.79
N TYR A 9 23.07 -21.11 1.91
CA TYR A 9 21.72 -21.63 2.04
C TYR A 9 21.66 -23.13 1.69
N SER A 10 20.69 -23.85 2.27
CA SER A 10 20.41 -25.23 1.94
C SER A 10 20.12 -25.40 0.44
N LYS A 11 20.49 -26.55 -0.10
CA LYS A 11 20.14 -26.93 -1.47
C LYS A 11 18.74 -27.55 -1.56
N GLU A 12 18.13 -27.87 -0.42
CA GLU A 12 16.73 -28.33 -0.35
C GLU A 12 15.81 -27.11 -0.37
N PRO A 13 14.85 -27.00 -1.32
CA PRO A 13 14.05 -25.80 -1.52
C PRO A 13 13.36 -25.29 -0.25
N ASP A 14 12.72 -26.19 0.50
CA ASP A 14 11.98 -25.81 1.70
C ASP A 14 12.90 -25.25 2.80
N LYS A 15 14.05 -25.87 2.99
CA LYS A 15 15.07 -25.37 3.93
C LYS A 15 15.69 -24.07 3.45
N ALA A 16 15.91 -23.93 2.14
CA ALA A 16 16.44 -22.70 1.57
C ALA A 16 15.52 -21.49 1.82
N ILE A 17 14.21 -21.68 1.71
CA ILE A 17 13.22 -20.64 2.03
C ILE A 17 13.31 -20.25 3.50
N ILE A 18 13.37 -21.23 4.41
CA ILE A 18 13.49 -20.99 5.84
C ILE A 18 14.76 -20.22 6.15
N ASP A 19 15.91 -20.67 5.61
CA ASP A 19 17.21 -20.02 5.81
C ASP A 19 17.19 -18.56 5.33
N ILE A 20 16.60 -18.29 4.15
CA ILE A 20 16.47 -16.94 3.58
C ILE A 20 15.62 -16.05 4.46
N LEU A 21 14.49 -16.55 4.94
CA LEU A 21 13.57 -15.77 5.79
C LEU A 21 14.22 -15.47 7.14
N GLN A 22 14.92 -16.43 7.75
CA GLN A 22 15.66 -16.23 8.99
C GLN A 22 16.80 -15.22 8.82
N ASP A 23 17.56 -15.30 7.72
CA ASP A 23 18.62 -14.33 7.40
C ASP A 23 18.08 -12.90 7.18
N ARG A 24 16.83 -12.77 6.78
CA ARG A 24 16.10 -11.49 6.67
C ARG A 24 15.48 -11.02 8.00
N GLY A 25 15.68 -11.75 9.08
CA GLY A 25 15.22 -11.40 10.42
C GLY A 25 13.79 -11.83 10.75
N VAL A 26 13.19 -12.71 9.95
CA VAL A 26 11.89 -13.28 10.26
C VAL A 26 12.02 -14.22 11.44
N LYS A 27 11.45 -13.84 12.59
CA LYS A 27 11.59 -14.62 13.84
C LYS A 27 10.72 -15.88 13.87
N ASN A 28 9.53 -15.79 13.31
CA ASN A 28 8.59 -16.91 13.24
C ASN A 28 8.26 -17.19 11.77
N VAL A 29 9.04 -18.08 11.16
CA VAL A 29 8.92 -18.41 9.73
C VAL A 29 7.59 -19.11 9.45
N GLU A 30 7.12 -19.98 10.36
CA GLU A 30 5.85 -20.69 10.19
C GLU A 30 4.68 -19.72 10.12
N ALA A 31 4.58 -18.80 11.07
CA ALA A 31 3.53 -17.77 11.07
C ALA A 31 3.64 -16.79 9.89
N PHE A 32 4.84 -16.61 9.34
CA PHE A 32 5.07 -15.75 8.17
C PHE A 32 4.60 -16.42 6.87
N VAL A 33 4.83 -17.72 6.73
CA VAL A 33 4.48 -18.49 5.52
C VAL A 33 3.00 -18.91 5.56
N ASN A 34 2.48 -19.26 6.73
CA ASN A 34 1.10 -19.67 6.95
C ASN A 34 0.40 -18.72 7.93
N PRO A 35 0.11 -17.47 7.54
CA PRO A 35 -0.50 -16.50 8.44
C PRO A 35 -1.92 -16.90 8.81
N THR A 36 -2.25 -16.74 10.08
CA THR A 36 -3.61 -16.87 10.63
C THR A 36 -4.15 -15.50 11.03
N LYS A 37 -5.42 -15.42 11.40
CA LYS A 37 -6.02 -14.17 11.91
C LYS A 37 -5.27 -13.57 13.11
N GLU A 38 -4.60 -14.39 13.90
CA GLU A 38 -3.78 -13.93 15.03
C GLU A 38 -2.51 -13.18 14.58
N ASN A 39 -2.11 -13.36 13.33
CA ASN A 39 -0.96 -12.69 12.74
C ASN A 39 -1.35 -11.40 11.98
N GLU A 40 -2.63 -11.08 11.91
CA GLU A 40 -3.10 -9.83 11.31
C GLU A 40 -2.73 -8.66 12.25
N ASN A 41 -2.13 -7.63 11.68
CA ASN A 41 -1.88 -6.40 12.42
C ASN A 41 -3.20 -5.67 12.68
N ASN A 42 -3.33 -5.11 13.88
CA ASN A 42 -4.48 -4.27 14.17
C ASN A 42 -4.37 -2.98 13.34
N PRO A 43 -5.41 -2.59 12.57
CA PRO A 43 -5.38 -1.33 11.81
C PRO A 43 -5.09 -0.09 12.67
N TYR A 44 -5.44 -0.13 13.96
CA TYR A 44 -5.16 0.97 14.89
C TYR A 44 -3.68 1.09 15.31
N ASP A 45 -2.84 0.12 14.94
CA ASP A 45 -1.39 0.18 15.15
C ASP A 45 -0.69 1.03 14.08
N LEU A 46 -1.42 1.44 13.02
CA LEU A 46 -0.91 2.37 12.03
C LEU A 46 -0.86 3.79 12.62
N ASP A 47 0.30 4.42 12.47
CA ASP A 47 0.48 5.82 12.86
C ASP A 47 -0.56 6.72 12.18
N ASN A 48 -1.17 7.61 12.96
CA ASN A 48 -2.13 8.62 12.49
C ASN A 48 -3.42 8.07 11.84
N ILE A 49 -3.72 6.77 11.94
CA ILE A 49 -4.90 6.17 11.28
C ILE A 49 -6.21 6.83 11.74
N LYS A 50 -6.33 7.11 13.04
CA LYS A 50 -7.52 7.74 13.62
C LYS A 50 -7.71 9.15 13.05
N GLU A 51 -6.66 9.96 13.07
CA GLU A 51 -6.69 11.33 12.55
C GLU A 51 -6.99 11.35 11.04
N ALA A 52 -6.39 10.44 10.28
CA ALA A 52 -6.65 10.31 8.85
C ALA A 52 -8.11 9.94 8.56
N ALA A 53 -8.68 9.00 9.31
CA ALA A 53 -10.06 8.59 9.19
C ALA A 53 -11.04 9.72 9.56
N GLU A 54 -10.79 10.44 10.65
CA GLU A 54 -11.60 11.59 11.08
C GLU A 54 -11.57 12.71 10.03
N LYS A 55 -10.41 12.98 9.44
CA LYS A 55 -10.25 13.98 8.39
C LYS A 55 -10.99 13.59 7.11
N LEU A 56 -10.87 12.33 6.68
CA LEU A 56 -11.63 11.82 5.53
C LEU A 56 -13.13 11.93 5.78
N LEU A 57 -13.59 11.49 6.94
CA LEU A 57 -15.02 11.57 7.31
C LEU A 57 -15.53 13.00 7.32
N TYR A 58 -14.77 13.93 7.87
CA TYR A 58 -15.12 15.36 7.83
C TYR A 58 -15.35 15.86 6.41
N HIS A 59 -14.42 15.58 5.48
CA HIS A 59 -14.55 16.02 4.09
C HIS A 59 -15.71 15.35 3.35
N LEU A 60 -16.01 14.08 3.64
CA LEU A 60 -17.19 13.39 3.11
C LEU A 60 -18.50 14.02 3.61
N GLN A 61 -18.58 14.34 4.91
CA GLN A 61 -19.76 14.99 5.49
C GLN A 61 -20.01 16.41 4.96
N GLN A 62 -18.94 17.12 4.62
CA GLN A 62 -19.03 18.46 4.02
C GLN A 62 -19.23 18.40 2.50
N ASN A 63 -19.34 17.21 1.92
CA ASN A 63 -19.42 16.99 0.47
C ASN A 63 -18.31 17.69 -0.33
N ASN A 64 -17.13 17.76 0.25
CA ASN A 64 -15.95 18.32 -0.40
C ASN A 64 -15.44 17.38 -1.51
N TYR A 65 -14.70 17.94 -2.46
CA TYR A 65 -14.00 17.14 -3.46
C TYR A 65 -12.89 16.32 -2.83
N ILE A 66 -12.91 15.02 -3.11
CA ILE A 66 -11.89 14.07 -2.65
C ILE A 66 -11.28 13.41 -3.87
N CYS A 67 -9.98 13.51 -4.03
CA CYS A 67 -9.25 12.84 -5.10
C CYS A 67 -8.50 11.63 -4.54
N ILE A 68 -8.78 10.44 -5.06
CA ILE A 68 -7.99 9.24 -4.80
C ILE A 68 -6.95 9.17 -5.91
N LEU A 69 -5.70 9.43 -5.54
CA LEU A 69 -4.57 9.39 -6.44
C LEU A 69 -3.92 8.01 -6.35
N THR A 70 -3.85 7.29 -7.46
CA THR A 70 -3.33 5.93 -7.50
C THR A 70 -2.08 5.80 -8.36
N ASP A 71 -1.17 4.93 -7.95
CA ASP A 71 -0.04 4.51 -8.77
C ASP A 71 -0.51 3.61 -9.92
N ALA A 72 0.25 3.60 -11.01
CA ALA A 72 -0.09 2.89 -12.25
C ALA A 72 0.41 1.43 -12.24
N ASP A 73 0.15 0.70 -11.18
CA ASP A 73 0.42 -0.72 -11.03
C ASP A 73 -0.79 -1.47 -10.45
N ASN A 74 -0.71 -2.80 -10.37
CA ASN A 74 -1.86 -3.63 -10.00
C ASN A 74 -2.33 -3.40 -8.57
N ASP A 75 -1.42 -3.21 -7.63
CA ASP A 75 -1.77 -3.01 -6.22
C ASP A 75 -2.31 -1.59 -5.98
N GLY A 76 -1.79 -0.59 -6.70
CA GLY A 76 -2.35 0.76 -6.73
C GLY A 76 -3.79 0.77 -7.25
N PHE A 77 -4.06 0.13 -8.38
CA PHE A 77 -5.43 0.01 -8.92
C PHE A 77 -6.36 -0.73 -7.97
N CYS A 78 -5.91 -1.85 -7.38
CA CYS A 78 -6.73 -2.63 -6.46
C CYS A 78 -7.05 -1.85 -5.19
N SER A 79 -6.08 -1.20 -4.58
CA SER A 79 -6.27 -0.40 -3.36
C SER A 79 -7.17 0.82 -3.60
N ALA A 80 -6.99 1.51 -4.73
CA ALA A 80 -7.87 2.61 -5.11
C ALA A 80 -9.31 2.15 -5.36
N ALA A 81 -9.52 1.00 -6.01
CA ALA A 81 -10.83 0.44 -6.23
C ALA A 81 -11.54 0.05 -4.92
N ILE A 82 -10.82 -0.52 -3.96
CA ILE A 82 -11.34 -0.85 -2.62
C ILE A 82 -11.80 0.43 -1.92
N MET A 83 -10.96 1.46 -1.88
CA MET A 83 -11.27 2.73 -1.24
C MET A 83 -12.46 3.43 -1.93
N TRP A 84 -12.46 3.48 -3.25
CA TRP A 84 -13.56 4.04 -4.03
C TRP A 84 -14.89 3.35 -3.73
N ASN A 85 -14.93 2.03 -3.85
CA ASN A 85 -16.13 1.25 -3.60
C ASN A 85 -16.65 1.43 -2.18
N TYR A 86 -15.74 1.44 -1.20
CA TYR A 86 -16.10 1.68 0.19
C TYR A 86 -16.72 3.07 0.38
N ILE A 87 -16.08 4.14 -0.11
CA ILE A 87 -16.60 5.50 -0.01
C ILE A 87 -17.97 5.61 -0.69
N LYS A 88 -18.12 5.08 -1.91
CA LYS A 88 -19.38 5.12 -2.64
C LYS A 88 -20.48 4.27 -2.01
N THR A 89 -20.14 3.27 -1.22
CA THR A 89 -21.12 2.48 -0.45
C THR A 89 -21.67 3.27 0.73
N ILE A 90 -20.82 3.98 1.47
CA ILE A 90 -21.22 4.74 2.67
C ILE A 90 -21.69 6.17 2.36
N TYR A 91 -21.19 6.77 1.28
CA TYR A 91 -21.52 8.10 0.78
C TYR A 91 -21.71 8.07 -0.74
N PRO A 92 -22.84 7.56 -1.26
CA PRO A 92 -23.08 7.39 -2.70
C PRO A 92 -22.92 8.68 -3.50
N ASP A 93 -23.40 9.80 -2.96
CA ASP A 93 -23.40 11.11 -3.60
C ASP A 93 -22.10 11.92 -3.34
N SER A 94 -21.07 11.31 -2.76
CA SER A 94 -19.80 12.00 -2.50
C SER A 94 -19.14 12.50 -3.77
N ASN A 95 -18.52 13.69 -3.70
CA ASN A 95 -17.68 14.27 -4.76
C ASN A 95 -16.30 13.62 -4.83
N THR A 96 -16.23 12.26 -4.79
CA THR A 96 -15.00 11.52 -4.86
C THR A 96 -14.66 11.18 -6.31
N ILE A 97 -13.45 11.48 -6.73
CA ILE A 97 -12.92 11.17 -8.06
C ILE A 97 -11.69 10.26 -7.95
N LEU A 98 -11.47 9.46 -9.01
CA LEU A 98 -10.24 8.69 -9.19
C LEU A 98 -9.35 9.41 -10.18
N SER A 99 -8.08 9.53 -9.86
CA SER A 99 -7.06 10.05 -10.74
C SER A 99 -5.85 9.11 -10.76
N PHE A 100 -5.16 9.05 -11.88
CA PHE A 100 -4.01 8.18 -12.09
C PHE A 100 -2.77 9.03 -12.28
N ILE A 101 -1.68 8.63 -11.61
CA ILE A 101 -0.37 9.22 -11.88
C ILE A 101 0.26 8.47 -13.05
N HIS A 102 0.51 9.16 -14.14
CA HIS A 102 1.35 8.63 -15.20
C HIS A 102 2.83 8.76 -14.79
N TYR A 103 3.41 7.64 -14.38
CA TYR A 103 4.85 7.56 -14.18
C TYR A 103 5.58 7.53 -15.51
N ASN A 104 6.32 8.59 -15.82
CA ASN A 104 7.41 8.45 -16.75
C ASN A 104 8.62 7.96 -15.96
N LYS A 105 8.94 6.66 -16.03
CA LYS A 105 10.02 5.98 -15.27
C LYS A 105 11.41 6.60 -15.47
N LEU A 106 11.56 7.59 -16.36
CA LEU A 106 12.82 8.23 -16.70
C LEU A 106 13.00 9.62 -16.06
N THR A 107 11.98 10.17 -15.47
CA THR A 107 12.08 11.47 -14.79
C THR A 107 11.70 11.28 -13.32
N SER A 108 12.66 11.57 -12.43
CA SER A 108 12.34 11.78 -11.01
C SER A 108 11.26 12.87 -10.93
N LEU A 109 10.08 12.51 -10.46
CA LEU A 109 8.98 13.44 -10.23
C LEU A 109 9.48 14.61 -9.39
N ASN A 110 9.61 15.77 -10.02
CA ASN A 110 9.64 17.02 -9.27
C ASN A 110 8.28 17.18 -8.62
N LYS A 111 8.24 17.13 -7.29
CA LYS A 111 7.02 17.32 -6.47
C LYS A 111 6.20 18.58 -6.80
N LYS A 112 6.73 19.44 -7.66
CA LYS A 112 6.13 20.69 -8.09
C LYS A 112 5.15 20.54 -9.26
N GLU A 113 5.31 19.49 -10.09
CA GLU A 113 4.48 19.32 -11.30
C GLU A 113 3.13 18.62 -11.05
N VAL A 114 2.95 18.00 -9.86
CA VAL A 114 1.73 17.27 -9.53
C VAL A 114 0.55 18.20 -9.14
N PHE A 115 0.81 19.46 -8.84
CA PHE A 115 -0.20 20.40 -8.34
C PHE A 115 -0.46 21.63 -9.22
N ASP A 116 0.19 21.76 -10.38
CA ASP A 116 0.06 22.95 -11.25
C ASP A 116 -0.93 22.78 -12.42
N ASP A 117 -1.56 21.62 -12.61
CA ASP A 117 -2.56 21.39 -13.66
C ASP A 117 -4.01 21.60 -13.19
N THR A 118 -4.24 22.58 -12.34
CA THR A 118 -5.60 23.10 -12.06
C THR A 118 -5.73 24.51 -12.66
N THR A 119 -5.92 24.58 -13.95
CA THR A 119 -6.65 25.68 -14.62
C THR A 119 -7.76 25.13 -15.45
#